data_da1fec99ad915d55a5e0ee766f5de80b
#
_entry.id   da1fec99ad915d55a5e0ee766f5de80b
#
_cell.length_a   1.000
_cell.length_b   1.000
_cell.length_c   1.000
_cell.angle_alpha   90.00
_cell.angle_beta   90.00
_cell.angle_gamma   90.00
#
_symmetry.space_group_name_H-M   'P 1'
#
loop_
_entity.id
_entity.type
_entity.pdbx_description
1 polymer ?
#
loop_
_entity_poly.entity_id
_entity_poly.type
_entity_poly.pdbx_seq_one_letter_code
_entity_poly.pdbx_strand_id
1 'polypeptide(L)'
;MGINRAEQSLVINAPPAACFDAIVDFESYPDWQDAVISAEVLDHYDHGLGRRVQLRVDAKFREVVYTLHYQYERPERLWWDFVEGDGVEHIDGEYVFEPLDGGRRTRATYRLGVDPGVPVPGFIFRKLNDGVMRRSIKDTKAEVERRAGS
;
A
#
# COMPACT_ATOMS: atom_id res chain seq x y z
N MET A 1 -6.82 21.44 -5.14
CA MET A 1 -5.81 20.66 -5.86
C MET A 1 -6.41 19.32 -6.24
N GLY A 2 -5.98 18.75 -7.34
CA GLY A 2 -6.52 17.48 -7.79
C GLY A 2 -5.84 16.28 -7.16
N ILE A 3 -6.44 15.11 -7.38
CA ILE A 3 -5.85 13.84 -6.96
C ILE A 3 -4.85 13.40 -8.02
N ASN A 4 -3.63 13.09 -7.61
CA ASN A 4 -2.60 12.55 -8.50
C ASN A 4 -2.68 11.02 -8.41
N ARG A 5 -2.85 10.37 -9.57
CA ARG A 5 -2.96 8.91 -9.65
C ARG A 5 -1.74 8.31 -10.33
N ALA A 6 -1.23 7.23 -9.77
CA ALA A 6 -0.06 6.55 -10.28
C ALA A 6 -0.22 5.03 -10.14
N GLU A 7 0.55 4.29 -10.92
CA GLU A 7 0.49 2.84 -10.94
C GLU A 7 1.91 2.27 -11.05
N GLN A 8 2.16 1.20 -10.30
CA GLN A 8 3.39 0.42 -10.38
C GLN A 8 3.02 -1.05 -10.46
N SER A 9 3.81 -1.83 -11.20
CA SER A 9 3.58 -3.25 -11.34
C SER A 9 4.91 -3.99 -11.40
N LEU A 10 4.96 -5.18 -10.80
CA LEU A 10 6.12 -6.07 -10.89
C LEU A 10 5.70 -7.51 -10.63
N VAL A 11 6.63 -8.43 -10.88
CA VAL A 11 6.41 -9.85 -10.65
C VAL A 11 7.05 -10.24 -9.31
N ILE A 12 6.26 -10.93 -8.48
CA ILE A 12 6.71 -11.46 -7.19
C ILE A 12 6.80 -12.98 -7.31
N ASN A 13 7.91 -13.55 -6.84
CA ASN A 13 8.15 -14.99 -6.90
C ASN A 13 7.50 -15.72 -5.74
N ALA A 14 6.18 -15.60 -5.66
CA ALA A 14 5.35 -16.24 -4.63
C ALA A 14 3.90 -16.23 -5.10
N PRO A 15 3.05 -17.14 -4.57
CA PRO A 15 1.65 -17.17 -4.95
C PRO A 15 0.88 -15.93 -4.50
N PRO A 16 -0.26 -15.60 -5.14
CA PRO A 16 -1.11 -14.46 -4.71
C PRO A 16 -1.47 -14.47 -3.23
N ALA A 17 -1.76 -15.64 -2.66
CA ALA A 17 -2.08 -15.73 -1.23
C ALA A 17 -0.93 -15.24 -0.34
N ALA A 18 0.31 -15.53 -0.71
CA ALA A 18 1.48 -15.05 0.04
C ALA A 18 1.62 -13.54 -0.04
N CYS A 19 1.35 -12.97 -1.22
CA CYS A 19 1.36 -11.52 -1.42
C CYS A 19 0.27 -10.86 -0.58
N PHE A 20 -0.93 -11.40 -0.64
CA PHE A 20 -2.07 -10.88 0.12
C PHE A 20 -1.79 -10.92 1.62
N ASP A 21 -1.29 -12.04 2.13
CA ASP A 21 -1.03 -12.22 3.56
C ASP A 21 0.01 -11.22 4.09
N ALA A 22 1.02 -10.88 3.30
CA ALA A 22 2.00 -9.89 3.71
C ALA A 22 1.39 -8.47 3.75
N ILE A 23 0.58 -8.13 2.75
CA ILE A 23 -0.02 -6.80 2.65
C ILE A 23 -1.07 -6.55 3.75
N VAL A 24 -1.80 -7.57 4.18
CA VAL A 24 -2.79 -7.41 5.26
C VAL A 24 -2.19 -7.46 6.66
N ASP A 25 -0.91 -7.77 6.77
CA ASP A 25 -0.19 -7.78 8.04
C ASP A 25 0.31 -6.36 8.34
N PHE A 26 -0.64 -5.44 8.55
CA PHE A 26 -0.38 -3.99 8.62
C PHE A 26 0.62 -3.61 9.71
N GLU A 27 0.52 -4.22 10.88
CA GLU A 27 1.36 -3.84 12.02
C GLU A 27 2.81 -4.27 11.86
N SER A 28 3.11 -5.10 10.86
CA SER A 28 4.49 -5.44 10.50
C SER A 28 5.15 -4.40 9.59
N TYR A 29 4.38 -3.48 9.00
CA TYR A 29 4.89 -2.53 7.99
C TYR A 29 6.14 -1.76 8.43
N PRO A 30 6.25 -1.27 9.67
CA PRO A 30 7.46 -0.54 10.06
C PRO A 30 8.75 -1.34 9.92
N ASP A 31 8.66 -2.68 9.93
CA ASP A 31 9.83 -3.55 9.84
C ASP A 31 10.33 -3.73 8.41
N TRP A 32 9.50 -3.49 7.40
CA TRP A 32 9.88 -3.78 6.02
C TRP A 32 9.42 -2.75 4.97
N GLN A 33 8.48 -1.86 5.29
CA GLN A 33 8.11 -0.74 4.41
C GLN A 33 8.90 0.49 4.86
N ASP A 34 9.85 0.92 4.06
CA ASP A 34 10.77 1.98 4.41
C ASP A 34 10.10 3.28 4.83
N ALA A 35 9.01 3.65 4.15
CA ALA A 35 8.32 4.91 4.40
C ALA A 35 7.39 4.86 5.61
N VAL A 36 7.06 3.69 6.14
CA VAL A 36 6.06 3.57 7.21
C VAL A 36 6.73 3.64 8.58
N ILE A 37 6.35 4.63 9.37
CA ILE A 37 6.85 4.84 10.73
C ILE A 37 6.07 3.97 11.71
N SER A 38 4.74 3.95 11.58
CA SER A 38 3.88 3.10 12.41
C SER A 38 2.59 2.75 11.68
N ALA A 39 1.99 1.64 12.05
CA ALA A 39 0.73 1.18 11.51
C ALA A 39 -0.07 0.52 12.64
N GLU A 40 -1.34 0.90 12.77
CA GLU A 40 -2.23 0.39 13.82
C GLU A 40 -3.58 0.03 13.22
N VAL A 41 -4.02 -1.22 13.44
CA VAL A 41 -5.36 -1.65 13.05
C VAL A 41 -6.34 -1.19 14.13
N LEU A 42 -7.25 -0.28 13.77
CA LEU A 42 -8.17 0.34 14.71
C LEU A 42 -9.37 -0.57 15.00
N ASP A 43 -9.85 -1.30 13.99
CA ASP A 43 -10.91 -2.29 14.17
C ASP A 43 -10.84 -3.33 13.04
N HIS A 44 -11.61 -4.41 13.20
CA HIS A 44 -11.58 -5.55 12.30
C HIS A 44 -12.98 -5.90 11.81
N TYR A 45 -13.04 -6.53 10.63
CA TYR A 45 -14.24 -7.22 10.19
C TYR A 45 -14.41 -8.53 10.95
N ASP A 46 -15.60 -9.14 10.85
CA ASP A 46 -15.86 -10.44 11.48
C ASP A 46 -14.91 -11.53 11.00
N HIS A 47 -14.44 -11.43 9.74
CA HIS A 47 -13.48 -12.40 9.19
C HIS A 47 -12.04 -12.18 9.67
N GLY A 48 -11.80 -11.18 10.52
CA GLY A 48 -10.50 -10.96 11.16
C GLY A 48 -9.57 -9.97 10.47
N LEU A 49 -9.85 -9.57 9.22
CA LEU A 49 -9.01 -8.60 8.53
C LEU A 49 -9.30 -7.17 8.99
N GLY A 50 -8.30 -6.30 8.93
CA GLY A 50 -8.43 -4.91 9.37
C GLY A 50 -9.43 -4.13 8.55
N ARG A 51 -10.33 -3.41 9.23
CA ARG A 51 -11.30 -2.56 8.56
C ARG A 51 -10.80 -1.13 8.47
N ARG A 52 -10.38 -0.54 9.57
CA ARG A 52 -9.74 0.78 9.57
C ARG A 52 -8.33 0.65 10.09
N VAL A 53 -7.39 1.24 9.39
CA VAL A 53 -5.96 1.19 9.71
C VAL A 53 -5.41 2.60 9.71
N GLN A 54 -4.71 2.97 10.78
CA GLN A 54 -4.03 4.26 10.87
C GLN A 54 -2.56 4.07 10.54
N LEU A 55 -2.05 4.91 9.65
CA LEU A 55 -0.67 4.86 9.21
C LEU A 55 0.00 6.22 9.45
N ARG A 56 1.24 6.16 9.94
CA ARG A 56 2.13 7.30 10.03
C ARG A 56 3.26 7.07 9.05
N VAL A 57 3.45 7.99 8.12
CA VAL A 57 4.32 7.79 6.96
C VAL A 57 5.25 8.99 6.80
N ASP A 58 6.51 8.71 6.46
CA ASP A 58 7.46 9.74 6.05
C ASP A 58 7.26 10.03 4.55
N ALA A 59 6.68 11.16 4.25
CA ALA A 59 6.41 11.59 2.87
C ALA A 59 7.56 12.43 2.29
N LYS A 60 8.78 12.30 2.81
CA LYS A 60 10.03 12.95 2.40
C LYS A 60 10.14 14.40 2.87
N PHE A 61 9.16 15.24 2.59
CA PHE A 61 9.18 16.65 3.01
C PHE A 61 8.45 16.89 4.32
N ARG A 62 7.63 15.92 4.77
CA ARG A 62 6.97 15.96 6.08
C ARG A 62 6.41 14.60 6.43
N GLU A 63 6.07 14.44 7.70
CA GLU A 63 5.39 13.26 8.21
C GLU A 63 3.88 13.45 8.06
N VAL A 64 3.18 12.41 7.63
CA VAL A 64 1.73 12.42 7.50
C VAL A 64 1.12 11.29 8.29
N VAL A 65 -0.08 11.54 8.84
CA VAL A 65 -0.86 10.52 9.58
C VAL A 65 -2.22 10.45 8.95
N TYR A 66 -2.67 9.24 8.62
CA TYR A 66 -3.99 9.07 8.01
C TYR A 66 -4.59 7.72 8.37
N THR A 67 -5.92 7.67 8.27
CA THR A 67 -6.69 6.45 8.50
C THR A 67 -7.36 6.06 7.19
N LEU A 68 -7.23 4.79 6.83
CA LEU A 68 -7.81 4.22 5.62
C LEU A 68 -8.82 3.14 6.00
N HIS A 69 -9.87 3.04 5.19
CA HIS A 69 -10.88 2.00 5.26
C HIS A 69 -10.56 0.96 4.20
N TYR A 70 -10.31 -0.28 4.61
CA TYR A 70 -9.90 -1.36 3.71
C TYR A 70 -11.05 -2.29 3.39
N GLN A 71 -11.07 -2.79 2.15
CA GLN A 71 -11.99 -3.83 1.68
C GLN A 71 -11.19 -4.88 0.92
N TYR A 72 -11.71 -6.10 0.85
CA TYR A 72 -10.93 -7.25 0.40
C TYR A 72 -11.71 -8.19 -0.50
N GLU A 73 -11.01 -8.75 -1.50
CA GLU A 73 -11.41 -9.92 -2.28
C GLU A 73 -10.22 -10.89 -2.25
N ARG A 74 -10.15 -11.66 -1.18
CA ARG A 74 -9.00 -12.54 -0.92
C ARG A 74 -8.93 -13.70 -1.90
N PRO A 75 -7.73 -14.03 -2.43
CA PRO A 75 -6.44 -13.37 -2.29
C PRO A 75 -6.09 -12.43 -3.44
N GLU A 76 -7.05 -12.07 -4.26
CA GLU A 76 -6.83 -11.44 -5.55
C GLU A 76 -6.68 -9.93 -5.49
N ARG A 77 -7.32 -9.30 -4.51
CA ARG A 77 -7.42 -7.86 -4.49
C ARG A 77 -7.70 -7.33 -3.10
N LEU A 78 -7.18 -6.13 -2.80
CA LEU A 78 -7.63 -5.32 -1.69
C LEU A 78 -7.59 -3.86 -2.13
N TRP A 79 -8.46 -3.04 -1.54
CA TRP A 79 -8.49 -1.61 -1.88
C TRP A 79 -8.85 -0.80 -0.64
N TRP A 80 -8.58 0.50 -0.71
CA TRP A 80 -8.77 1.38 0.44
C TRP A 80 -9.28 2.74 0.02
N ASP A 81 -10.04 3.35 0.94
CA ASP A 81 -10.58 4.69 0.82
C ASP A 81 -10.14 5.53 2.01
N PHE A 82 -10.12 6.83 1.82
CA PHE A 82 -9.69 7.78 2.83
C PHE A 82 -10.78 8.00 3.87
N VAL A 83 -10.43 7.93 5.16
CA VAL A 83 -11.32 8.26 6.26
C VAL A 83 -10.99 9.65 6.79
N GLU A 84 -9.75 9.87 7.20
CA GLU A 84 -9.28 11.16 7.70
C GLU A 84 -7.76 11.18 7.69
N GLY A 85 -7.18 12.38 7.79
CA GLY A 85 -5.73 12.49 7.86
C GLY A 85 -5.27 13.88 8.21
N ASP A 86 -4.01 13.95 8.67
CA ASP A 86 -3.30 15.18 8.95
C ASP A 86 -2.08 15.20 8.04
N GLY A 87 -1.93 16.26 7.27
CA GLY A 87 -0.86 16.39 6.30
C GLY A 87 -1.19 15.87 4.92
N VAL A 88 -2.41 15.38 4.70
CA VAL A 88 -2.88 14.87 3.40
C VAL A 88 -4.39 15.08 3.33
N GLU A 89 -4.91 15.36 2.14
CA GLU A 89 -6.34 15.62 1.93
C GLU A 89 -7.10 14.40 1.44
N HIS A 90 -6.45 13.50 0.73
CA HIS A 90 -7.10 12.30 0.20
C HIS A 90 -6.08 11.23 -0.18
N ILE A 91 -6.42 9.97 0.08
CA ILE A 91 -5.68 8.81 -0.38
C ILE A 91 -6.69 7.72 -0.72
N ASP A 92 -6.58 7.15 -1.93
CA ASP A 92 -7.30 5.91 -2.25
C ASP A 92 -6.35 5.01 -3.05
N GLY A 93 -6.67 3.74 -3.16
CA GLY A 93 -5.84 2.85 -3.96
C GLY A 93 -6.26 1.41 -3.90
N GLU A 94 -5.46 0.57 -4.52
CA GLU A 94 -5.69 -0.86 -4.55
C GLU A 94 -4.41 -1.62 -4.84
N TYR A 95 -4.40 -2.88 -4.43
CA TYR A 95 -3.46 -3.91 -4.88
C TYR A 95 -4.25 -4.99 -5.60
N VAL A 96 -3.75 -5.40 -6.75
CA VAL A 96 -4.30 -6.54 -7.50
C VAL A 96 -3.20 -7.58 -7.63
N PHE A 97 -3.50 -8.83 -7.30
CA PHE A 97 -2.55 -9.95 -7.33
C PHE A 97 -3.03 -10.97 -8.36
N GLU A 98 -2.41 -10.95 -9.53
CA GLU A 98 -2.77 -11.80 -10.65
C GLU A 98 -1.85 -13.03 -10.69
N PRO A 99 -2.40 -14.26 -10.69
CA PRO A 99 -1.57 -15.46 -10.70
C PRO A 99 -0.84 -15.64 -12.03
N LEU A 100 0.42 -16.04 -11.95
CA LEU A 100 1.26 -16.39 -13.09
C LEU A 100 1.81 -17.80 -12.87
N ASP A 101 2.16 -18.47 -13.97
CA ASP A 101 2.80 -19.80 -13.92
C ASP A 101 2.04 -20.81 -13.07
N GLY A 102 0.73 -20.90 -13.29
CA GLY A 102 -0.12 -21.82 -12.53
C GLY A 102 -0.28 -21.43 -11.07
N GLY A 103 -0.09 -20.18 -10.74
CA GLY A 103 -0.24 -19.65 -9.38
C GLY A 103 1.03 -19.67 -8.54
N ARG A 104 2.17 -20.04 -9.14
CA ARG A 104 3.45 -20.05 -8.42
C ARG A 104 4.06 -18.67 -8.27
N ARG A 105 3.73 -17.75 -9.19
CA ARG A 105 4.20 -16.37 -9.17
C ARG A 105 3.01 -15.43 -9.28
N THR A 106 3.24 -14.16 -9.02
CA THR A 106 2.18 -13.14 -9.00
C THR A 106 2.63 -11.91 -9.75
N ARG A 107 1.76 -11.35 -10.57
CA ARG A 107 1.89 -9.97 -11.04
C ARG A 107 1.15 -9.11 -10.03
N ALA A 108 1.89 -8.31 -9.29
CA ALA A 108 1.32 -7.38 -8.33
C ALA A 108 1.21 -6.00 -8.98
N THR A 109 0.02 -5.41 -8.94
CA THR A 109 -0.23 -4.06 -9.43
C THR A 109 -0.71 -3.21 -8.28
N TYR A 110 -0.02 -2.09 -8.07
CA TYR A 110 -0.28 -1.14 -7.01
C TYR A 110 -0.75 0.17 -7.64
N ARG A 111 -1.96 0.61 -7.31
CA ARG A 111 -2.52 1.88 -7.77
C ARG A 111 -2.77 2.78 -6.58
N LEU A 112 -2.41 4.05 -6.73
CA LEU A 112 -2.54 5.01 -5.63
C LEU A 112 -2.97 6.36 -6.16
N GLY A 113 -4.02 6.93 -5.53
CA GLY A 113 -4.43 8.31 -5.74
C GLY A 113 -4.14 9.10 -4.49
N VAL A 114 -3.49 10.25 -4.61
CA VAL A 114 -3.12 11.11 -3.47
C VAL A 114 -3.41 12.56 -3.79
N ASP A 115 -4.07 13.26 -2.86
CA ASP A 115 -4.11 14.71 -2.83
C ASP A 115 -3.30 15.16 -1.62
N PRO A 116 -2.15 15.80 -1.83
CA PRO A 116 -1.25 16.16 -0.71
C PRO A 116 -1.80 17.29 0.15
N GLY A 117 -2.81 18.04 -0.34
CA GLY A 117 -3.37 19.17 0.40
C GLY A 117 -2.44 20.38 0.51
N VAL A 118 -1.37 20.39 -0.27
CA VAL A 118 -0.39 21.50 -0.28
C VAL A 118 -0.15 21.94 -1.73
N PRO A 119 0.17 23.23 -1.97
CA PRO A 119 0.36 23.73 -3.32
C PRO A 119 1.73 23.34 -3.87
N VAL A 120 1.84 22.09 -4.31
CA VAL A 120 3.05 21.57 -4.97
C VAL A 120 2.76 21.47 -6.46
N PRO A 121 3.66 21.95 -7.34
CA PRO A 121 3.46 21.75 -8.78
C PRO A 121 3.23 20.28 -9.11
N GLY A 122 2.22 20.01 -9.94
CA GLY A 122 1.78 18.64 -10.23
C GLY A 122 2.88 17.71 -10.73
N PHE A 123 3.78 18.23 -11.59
CA PHE A 123 4.86 17.41 -12.14
C PHE A 123 5.91 17.05 -11.07
N ILE A 124 6.14 17.90 -10.09
CA ILE A 124 7.05 17.61 -8.98
C ILE A 124 6.43 16.57 -8.06
N PHE A 125 5.16 16.76 -7.69
CA PHE A 125 4.47 15.82 -6.81
C PHE A 125 4.36 14.44 -7.45
N ARG A 126 4.06 14.39 -8.76
CA ARG A 126 3.95 13.13 -9.50
C ARG A 126 5.27 12.35 -9.46
N LYS A 127 6.39 13.04 -9.65
CA LYS A 127 7.71 12.41 -9.60
C LYS A 127 8.02 11.85 -8.20
N LEU A 128 7.70 12.60 -7.15
CA LEU A 128 7.89 12.14 -5.78
C LEU A 128 7.00 10.93 -5.47
N ASN A 129 5.74 11.00 -5.86
CA ASN A 129 4.79 9.93 -5.62
C ASN A 129 5.19 8.64 -6.35
N ASP A 130 5.64 8.75 -7.62
CA ASP A 130 6.12 7.59 -8.38
C ASP A 130 7.33 6.95 -7.68
N GLY A 131 8.25 7.74 -7.16
CA GLY A 131 9.42 7.23 -6.46
C GLY A 131 9.06 6.50 -5.18
N VAL A 132 8.15 7.06 -4.39
CA VAL A 132 7.67 6.43 -3.14
C VAL A 132 6.95 5.12 -3.44
N MET A 133 6.08 5.10 -4.44
CA MET A 133 5.35 3.89 -4.83
C MET A 133 6.28 2.79 -5.34
N ARG A 134 7.26 3.17 -6.15
CA ARG A 134 8.24 2.21 -6.69
C ARG A 134 9.01 1.55 -5.55
N ARG A 135 9.43 2.33 -4.58
CA ARG A 135 10.11 1.79 -3.41
C ARG A 135 9.21 0.89 -2.59
N SER A 136 7.96 1.31 -2.37
CA SER A 136 6.99 0.54 -1.59
C SER A 136 6.71 -0.83 -2.21
N ILE A 137 6.51 -0.90 -3.53
CA ILE A 137 6.23 -2.19 -4.17
C ILE A 137 7.47 -3.09 -4.20
N LYS A 138 8.66 -2.52 -4.28
CA LYS A 138 9.91 -3.30 -4.16
C LYS A 138 10.10 -3.85 -2.75
N ASP A 139 9.78 -3.06 -1.73
CA ASP A 139 9.81 -3.52 -0.34
C ASP A 139 8.82 -4.66 -0.15
N THR A 140 7.64 -4.56 -0.74
CA THR A 140 6.63 -5.62 -0.71
C THR A 140 7.15 -6.91 -1.35
N LYS A 141 7.75 -6.80 -2.54
CA LYS A 141 8.33 -7.96 -3.21
C LYS A 141 9.39 -8.63 -2.35
N ALA A 142 10.30 -7.85 -1.79
CA ALA A 142 11.37 -8.38 -0.96
C ALA A 142 10.82 -9.11 0.27
N GLU A 143 9.83 -8.52 0.92
CA GLU A 143 9.25 -9.12 2.12
C GLU A 143 8.47 -10.40 1.81
N VAL A 144 7.65 -10.39 0.75
CA VAL A 144 6.88 -11.56 0.35
C VAL A 144 7.81 -12.72 0.00
N GLU A 145 8.85 -12.45 -0.77
CA GLU A 145 9.81 -13.49 -1.18
C GLU A 145 10.63 -14.01 0.00
N ARG A 146 10.95 -13.14 0.95
CA ARG A 146 11.61 -13.53 2.20
C ARG A 146 10.74 -14.50 3.00
N ARG A 147 9.45 -14.19 3.17
CA ARG A 147 8.50 -15.03 3.90
C ARG A 147 8.31 -16.38 3.20
N ALA A 148 8.21 -16.36 1.87
CA ALA A 148 7.98 -17.57 1.08
C ALA A 148 9.20 -18.50 1.07
N GLY A 149 10.40 -17.96 1.22
CA GLY A 149 11.65 -18.73 1.26
C GLY A 149 12.00 -19.28 2.64
N SER A 150 11.22 -18.97 3.64
CA SER A 150 11.49 -19.36 5.03
C SER A 150 10.92 -20.73 5.36
#